data_76fe4e53db7079127dec14c6b0fc37cc
#
_entry.id   76fe4e53db7079127dec14c6b0fc37cc
#
_cell.length_a   1.000
_cell.length_b   1.000
_cell.length_c   1.000
_cell.angle_alpha   90.00
_cell.angle_beta   90.00
_cell.angle_gamma   90.00
#
_symmetry.space_group_name_H-M   'P 1'
#
loop_
_entity.id
_entity.type
_entity.pdbx_description
1 polymer ?
#
loop_
_entity_poly.entity_id
_entity_poly.type
_entity_poly.pdbx_seq_one_letter_code
_entity_poly.pdbx_strand_id
1 'polypeptide(L)'
;MSVQSGIPPEAELIRRRREAAVSEMSRRQAAATAGISPSQWSDVERGHKKAGSGVVVPVRATADTLARMARTVGATADELAGTGRDDAAQQLRALDQDRDLRRRIAAVPGLGSFAGLSLPSTDGTELLPLIAAGLDAIDTSSLPATARRELTRLFADNLLHDAARRYSELVLMLRIAAGGSQSS
;
A
#
# COMPACT_ATOMS: atom_id res chain seq x y z
N MET A 1 -2.86 -24.95 31.70
CA MET A 1 -2.52 -24.23 30.47
C MET A 1 -1.74 -22.99 30.86
N SER A 2 -0.41 -23.03 30.74
CA SER A 2 0.46 -21.90 31.12
C SER A 2 0.35 -20.82 30.05
N VAL A 3 -0.21 -19.67 30.43
CA VAL A 3 -0.16 -18.48 29.57
C VAL A 3 1.31 -18.06 29.50
N GLN A 4 1.95 -18.27 28.36
CA GLN A 4 3.28 -17.72 28.12
C GLN A 4 3.16 -16.20 28.05
N SER A 5 3.54 -15.54 29.16
CA SER A 5 3.61 -14.08 29.30
C SER A 5 4.84 -13.51 28.58
N GLY A 6 5.11 -13.97 27.38
CA GLY A 6 6.18 -13.46 26.52
C GLY A 6 5.66 -12.41 25.55
N ILE A 7 6.52 -11.45 25.18
CA ILE A 7 6.24 -10.54 24.07
C ILE A 7 6.09 -11.39 22.80
N PRO A 8 5.04 -11.19 21.97
CA PRO A 8 4.90 -11.93 20.72
C PRO A 8 6.12 -11.76 19.79
N PRO A 9 6.55 -12.82 19.08
CA PRO A 9 7.74 -12.76 18.20
C PRO A 9 7.69 -11.61 17.17
N GLU A 10 6.50 -11.36 16.61
CA GLU A 10 6.28 -10.25 15.70
C GLU A 10 6.45 -8.87 16.35
N ALA A 11 6.04 -8.74 17.60
CA ALA A 11 6.22 -7.49 18.37
C ALA A 11 7.69 -7.22 18.69
N GLU A 12 8.43 -8.28 19.03
CA GLU A 12 9.87 -8.24 19.25
C GLU A 12 10.64 -7.87 17.96
N LEU A 13 10.24 -8.43 16.82
CA LEU A 13 10.79 -8.08 15.51
C LEU A 13 10.63 -6.58 15.23
N ILE A 14 9.41 -6.06 15.37
CA ILE A 14 9.10 -4.64 15.13
C ILE A 14 9.92 -3.73 16.06
N ARG A 15 9.98 -4.06 17.36
CA ARG A 15 10.75 -3.30 18.33
C ARG A 15 12.23 -3.25 17.98
N ARG A 16 12.83 -4.43 17.74
CA ARG A 16 14.26 -4.54 17.40
C ARG A 16 14.60 -3.77 16.12
N ARG A 17 13.77 -3.88 15.08
CA ARG A 17 13.98 -3.16 13.83
C ARG A 17 13.87 -1.65 14.00
N ARG A 18 12.90 -1.15 14.77
CA ARG A 18 12.77 0.27 15.07
C ARG A 18 13.98 0.82 15.82
N GLU A 19 14.47 0.08 16.82
CA GLU A 19 15.63 0.47 17.64
C GLU A 19 16.95 0.40 16.86
N ALA A 20 17.05 -0.51 15.90
CA ALA A 20 18.21 -0.64 15.00
C ALA A 20 18.22 0.37 13.84
N ALA A 21 17.15 1.14 13.63
CA ALA A 21 17.10 2.13 12.55
C ALA A 21 18.18 3.21 12.75
N VAL A 22 18.87 3.58 11.66
CA VAL A 22 20.06 4.49 11.65
C VAL A 22 19.81 5.84 12.34
N SER A 23 18.55 6.26 12.46
CA SER A 23 18.12 7.50 13.12
C SER A 23 17.11 7.23 14.23
N GLU A 24 17.42 6.38 15.20
CA GLU A 24 16.56 6.06 16.37
C GLU A 24 15.10 6.53 16.24
N MET A 25 14.31 5.78 15.48
CA MET A 25 12.92 6.16 15.20
C MET A 25 12.09 6.06 16.48
N SER A 26 11.59 7.17 16.99
CA SER A 26 10.68 7.16 18.14
C SER A 26 9.37 6.46 17.78
N ARG A 27 8.71 5.83 18.78
CA ARG A 27 7.38 5.21 18.60
C ARG A 27 6.36 6.16 17.98
N ARG A 28 6.42 7.44 18.36
CA ARG A 28 5.50 8.46 17.82
C ARG A 28 5.72 8.70 16.32
N GLN A 29 6.97 8.81 15.88
CA GLN A 29 7.30 8.96 14.47
C GLN A 29 6.94 7.70 13.68
N ALA A 30 7.28 6.52 14.20
CA ALA A 30 6.94 5.25 13.59
C ALA A 30 5.43 5.08 13.42
N ALA A 31 4.65 5.39 14.44
CA ALA A 31 3.19 5.34 14.40
C ALA A 31 2.61 6.30 13.35
N ALA A 32 3.12 7.53 13.29
CA ALA A 32 2.70 8.51 12.29
C ALA A 32 3.00 8.02 10.85
N THR A 33 4.18 7.46 10.63
CA THR A 33 4.58 6.90 9.31
C THR A 33 3.71 5.69 8.92
N ALA A 34 3.38 4.83 9.89
CA ALA A 34 2.50 3.68 9.68
C ALA A 34 1.00 4.03 9.56
N GLY A 35 0.62 5.29 9.84
CA GLY A 35 -0.77 5.72 9.82
C GLY A 35 -1.62 5.10 10.93
N ILE A 36 -1.04 4.87 12.13
CA ILE A 36 -1.73 4.37 13.32
C ILE A 36 -1.49 5.28 14.52
N SER A 37 -2.26 5.12 15.58
CA SER A 37 -2.05 5.92 16.79
C SER A 37 -0.78 5.48 17.56
N PRO A 38 -0.09 6.40 18.27
CA PRO A 38 1.06 6.05 19.11
C PRO A 38 0.72 5.04 20.22
N SER A 39 -0.50 5.07 20.74
CA SER A 39 -0.97 4.08 21.73
C SER A 39 -1.10 2.70 21.10
N GLN A 40 -1.70 2.60 19.91
CA GLN A 40 -1.82 1.34 19.17
C GLN A 40 -0.44 0.75 18.84
N TRP A 41 0.50 1.58 18.37
CA TRP A 41 1.89 1.15 18.15
C TRP A 41 2.49 0.55 19.42
N SER A 42 2.39 1.27 20.54
CA SER A 42 2.95 0.84 21.82
C SER A 42 2.31 -0.45 22.34
N ASP A 43 1.00 -0.62 22.14
CA ASP A 43 0.28 -1.82 22.58
C ASP A 43 0.71 -3.05 21.77
N VAL A 44 0.91 -2.89 20.46
CA VAL A 44 1.43 -3.95 19.60
C VAL A 44 2.87 -4.33 19.98
N GLU A 45 3.79 -3.36 20.17
CA GLU A 45 5.18 -3.64 20.58
C GLU A 45 5.27 -4.32 21.95
N ARG A 46 4.32 -4.06 22.85
CA ARG A 46 4.26 -4.72 24.16
C ARG A 46 3.56 -6.08 24.11
N GLY A 47 2.80 -6.33 23.06
CA GLY A 47 1.93 -7.51 22.95
C GLY A 47 0.70 -7.46 23.87
N HIS A 48 0.46 -6.35 24.57
CA HIS A 48 -0.68 -6.19 25.46
C HIS A 48 -1.06 -4.72 25.64
N LYS A 49 -2.31 -4.50 26.02
CA LYS A 49 -2.83 -3.21 26.48
C LYS A 49 -3.30 -3.30 27.93
N LYS A 50 -3.19 -2.21 28.66
CA LYS A 50 -3.83 -2.05 29.98
C LYS A 50 -5.28 -1.60 29.78
N ALA A 51 -6.23 -2.43 30.18
CA ALA A 51 -7.62 -2.02 30.34
C ALA A 51 -7.80 -1.35 31.71
N GLY A 52 -8.88 -0.57 31.90
CA GLY A 52 -9.19 0.04 33.18
C GLY A 52 -9.07 -0.96 34.33
N SER A 53 -8.77 -0.52 35.54
CA SER A 53 -8.53 -1.38 36.75
C SER A 53 -7.26 -2.27 36.70
N GLY A 54 -6.30 -2.03 35.82
CA GLY A 54 -5.02 -2.76 35.83
C GLY A 54 -5.05 -4.12 35.12
N VAL A 55 -6.16 -4.51 34.51
CA VAL A 55 -6.26 -5.74 33.73
C VAL A 55 -5.40 -5.64 32.47
N VAL A 56 -4.53 -6.62 32.27
CA VAL A 56 -3.69 -6.76 31.08
C VAL A 56 -4.40 -7.64 30.06
N VAL A 57 -4.67 -7.07 28.88
CA VAL A 57 -5.33 -7.79 27.76
C VAL A 57 -4.32 -7.99 26.66
N PRO A 58 -4.09 -9.24 26.18
CA PRO A 58 -3.23 -9.50 25.03
C PRO A 58 -3.69 -8.73 23.81
N VAL A 59 -2.74 -8.16 23.05
CA VAL A 59 -3.01 -7.47 21.79
C VAL A 59 -2.32 -8.21 20.67
N ARG A 60 -3.10 -8.60 19.67
CA ARG A 60 -2.57 -9.13 18.41
C ARG A 60 -2.95 -8.14 17.30
N ALA A 61 -1.96 -7.62 16.61
CA ALA A 61 -2.19 -6.72 15.48
C ALA A 61 -2.87 -7.47 14.32
N THR A 62 -3.74 -6.78 13.58
CA THR A 62 -4.25 -7.29 12.30
C THR A 62 -3.10 -7.42 11.29
N ALA A 63 -3.27 -8.26 10.26
CA ALA A 63 -2.27 -8.43 9.20
C ALA A 63 -1.89 -7.10 8.56
N ASP A 64 -2.87 -6.26 8.22
CA ASP A 64 -2.65 -4.93 7.64
C ASP A 64 -1.87 -4.01 8.58
N THR A 65 -2.27 -3.91 9.83
CA THR A 65 -1.56 -3.08 10.82
C THR A 65 -0.12 -3.53 10.98
N LEU A 66 0.11 -4.83 11.12
CA LEU A 66 1.46 -5.39 11.30
C LEU A 66 2.31 -5.21 10.05
N ALA A 67 1.76 -5.38 8.85
CA ALA A 67 2.46 -5.13 7.59
C ALA A 67 2.88 -3.66 7.44
N ARG A 68 2.01 -2.71 7.79
CA ARG A 68 2.36 -1.27 7.78
C ARG A 68 3.43 -0.93 8.81
N MET A 69 3.38 -1.52 10.00
CA MET A 69 4.42 -1.37 11.02
C MET A 69 5.75 -1.93 10.54
N ALA A 70 5.75 -3.15 9.98
CA ALA A 70 6.94 -3.81 9.43
C ALA A 70 7.58 -2.98 8.31
N ARG A 71 6.79 -2.49 7.36
CA ARG A 71 7.27 -1.61 6.30
C ARG A 71 7.91 -0.34 6.85
N THR A 72 7.33 0.25 7.88
CA THR A 72 7.84 1.48 8.51
C THR A 72 9.23 1.29 9.11
N VAL A 73 9.49 0.13 9.73
CA VAL A 73 10.78 -0.18 10.35
C VAL A 73 11.74 -0.95 9.44
N GLY A 74 11.37 -1.16 8.16
CA GLY A 74 12.20 -1.86 7.18
C GLY A 74 12.34 -3.36 7.45
N ALA A 75 11.38 -3.98 8.15
CA ALA A 75 11.32 -5.43 8.28
C ALA A 75 10.82 -6.05 6.97
N THR A 76 11.38 -7.21 6.61
CA THR A 76 11.00 -7.92 5.38
C THR A 76 9.81 -8.85 5.59
N ALA A 77 9.15 -9.23 4.49
CA ALA A 77 8.06 -10.19 4.52
C ALA A 77 8.52 -11.57 5.04
N ASP A 78 9.75 -11.97 4.72
CA ASP A 78 10.29 -13.26 5.17
C ASP A 78 10.59 -13.25 6.68
N GLU A 79 11.03 -12.12 7.24
CA GLU A 79 11.17 -11.97 8.68
C GLU A 79 9.82 -12.05 9.40
N LEU A 80 8.76 -11.45 8.84
CA LEU A 80 7.41 -11.59 9.38
C LEU A 80 6.92 -13.04 9.31
N ALA A 81 7.10 -13.72 8.19
CA ALA A 81 6.76 -15.13 8.04
C ALA A 81 7.50 -15.98 9.10
N GLY A 82 8.78 -15.68 9.35
CA GLY A 82 9.57 -16.35 10.40
C GLY A 82 9.03 -16.17 11.83
N THR A 83 8.15 -15.18 12.06
CA THR A 83 7.44 -15.01 13.35
C THR A 83 6.10 -15.80 13.42
N GLY A 84 5.75 -16.55 12.36
CA GLY A 84 4.47 -17.24 12.24
C GLY A 84 3.32 -16.31 11.80
N ARG A 85 3.64 -15.14 11.21
CA ARG A 85 2.66 -14.18 10.72
C ARG A 85 2.68 -14.13 9.19
N ASP A 86 2.37 -15.29 8.57
CA ASP A 86 2.28 -15.41 7.10
C ASP A 86 1.21 -14.49 6.51
N ASP A 87 0.11 -14.26 7.23
CA ASP A 87 -0.94 -13.31 6.90
C ASP A 87 -0.40 -11.88 6.70
N ALA A 88 0.40 -11.40 7.65
CA ALA A 88 1.02 -10.09 7.59
C ALA A 88 2.17 -10.02 6.56
N ALA A 89 2.91 -11.11 6.39
CA ALA A 89 3.95 -11.22 5.38
C ALA A 89 3.38 -11.10 3.96
N GLN A 90 2.26 -11.76 3.69
CA GLN A 90 1.55 -11.65 2.41
C GLN A 90 1.06 -10.21 2.17
N GLN A 91 0.49 -9.59 3.19
CA GLN A 91 0.03 -8.20 3.11
C GLN A 91 1.19 -7.23 2.87
N LEU A 92 2.36 -7.46 3.50
CA LEU A 92 3.54 -6.64 3.26
C LEU A 92 4.05 -6.76 1.83
N ARG A 93 4.10 -7.99 1.26
CA ARG A 93 4.47 -8.19 -0.15
C ARG A 93 3.54 -7.44 -1.09
N ALA A 94 2.22 -7.46 -0.83
CA ALA A 94 1.24 -6.72 -1.62
C ALA A 94 1.47 -5.20 -1.54
N LEU A 95 1.74 -4.66 -0.35
CA LEU A 95 2.06 -3.24 -0.15
C LEU A 95 3.35 -2.80 -0.85
N ASP A 96 4.37 -3.67 -0.88
CA ASP A 96 5.64 -3.38 -1.55
C ASP A 96 5.47 -3.44 -3.07
N GLN A 97 4.72 -4.42 -3.60
CA GLN A 97 4.39 -4.52 -5.02
C GLN A 97 3.61 -3.28 -5.51
N ASP A 98 2.59 -2.84 -4.76
CA ASP A 98 1.84 -1.61 -5.09
C ASP A 98 2.75 -0.38 -5.11
N ARG A 99 3.65 -0.25 -4.12
CA ARG A 99 4.62 0.85 -4.06
C ARG A 99 5.59 0.84 -5.25
N ASP A 100 6.12 -0.32 -5.61
CA ASP A 100 7.07 -0.44 -6.71
C ASP A 100 6.37 -0.17 -8.04
N LEU A 101 5.14 -0.64 -8.20
CA LEU A 101 4.30 -0.32 -9.35
C LEU A 101 4.05 1.19 -9.46
N ARG A 102 3.64 1.85 -8.37
CA ARG A 102 3.44 3.31 -8.36
C ARG A 102 4.72 4.08 -8.70
N ARG A 103 5.87 3.61 -8.22
CA ARG A 103 7.17 4.19 -8.56
C ARG A 103 7.49 4.04 -10.05
N ARG A 104 7.24 2.85 -10.62
CA ARG A 104 7.42 2.61 -12.06
C ARG A 104 6.50 3.51 -12.89
N ILE A 105 5.22 3.62 -12.52
CA ILE A 105 4.26 4.52 -13.18
C ILE A 105 4.73 5.98 -13.09
N ALA A 106 5.17 6.42 -11.91
CA ALA A 106 5.67 7.79 -11.71
C ALA A 106 6.92 8.11 -12.55
N ALA A 107 7.72 7.11 -12.87
CA ALA A 107 8.93 7.27 -13.70
C ALA A 107 8.62 7.37 -15.20
N VAL A 108 7.41 7.01 -15.64
CA VAL A 108 7.01 7.11 -17.05
C VAL A 108 6.53 8.55 -17.33
N PRO A 109 7.15 9.27 -18.28
CA PRO A 109 6.71 10.61 -18.65
C PRO A 109 5.22 10.62 -19.04
N GLY A 110 4.44 11.53 -18.45
CA GLY A 110 3.00 11.64 -18.65
C GLY A 110 2.12 10.78 -17.72
N LEU A 111 2.64 9.71 -17.13
CA LEU A 111 1.86 8.86 -16.21
C LEU A 111 2.01 9.21 -14.71
N GLY A 112 2.87 10.16 -14.37
CA GLY A 112 3.15 10.50 -12.96
C GLY A 112 1.90 10.91 -12.16
N SER A 113 0.93 11.57 -12.79
CA SER A 113 -0.34 11.95 -12.18
C SER A 113 -1.21 10.75 -11.79
N PHE A 114 -1.04 9.60 -12.44
CA PHE A 114 -1.79 8.37 -12.12
C PHE A 114 -1.21 7.60 -10.93
N ALA A 115 0.05 7.82 -10.58
CA ALA A 115 0.70 7.13 -9.45
C ALA A 115 0.03 7.41 -8.10
N GLY A 116 -0.67 8.56 -7.97
CA GLY A 116 -1.39 8.96 -6.76
C GLY A 116 -2.89 8.65 -6.77
N LEU A 117 -3.44 8.20 -7.90
CA LEU A 117 -4.88 7.98 -8.02
C LEU A 117 -5.26 6.55 -7.62
N SER A 118 -6.17 6.43 -6.66
CA SER A 118 -7.01 5.24 -6.47
C SER A 118 -8.27 5.44 -7.29
N LEU A 119 -8.20 5.21 -8.61
CA LEU A 119 -9.38 5.27 -9.45
C LEU A 119 -10.09 3.92 -9.36
N PRO A 120 -11.33 3.87 -8.86
CA PRO A 120 -12.17 2.70 -9.04
C PRO A 120 -12.42 2.55 -10.55
N SER A 121 -12.04 1.41 -11.10
CA SER A 121 -12.43 1.07 -12.48
C SER A 121 -13.94 0.91 -12.51
N THR A 122 -14.59 1.48 -13.51
CA THR A 122 -16.04 1.36 -13.73
C THR A 122 -16.49 -0.10 -13.95
N ASP A 123 -15.55 -0.97 -14.27
CA ASP A 123 -15.81 -2.39 -14.58
C ASP A 123 -15.32 -3.35 -13.49
N GLY A 124 -14.98 -2.85 -12.28
CA GLY A 124 -14.42 -3.67 -11.20
C GLY A 124 -12.98 -4.14 -11.45
N THR A 125 -12.40 -3.80 -12.60
CA THR A 125 -11.00 -4.08 -12.93
C THR A 125 -10.15 -2.90 -12.45
N GLU A 126 -9.23 -3.14 -11.54
CA GLU A 126 -8.34 -2.09 -11.07
C GLU A 126 -7.41 -1.62 -12.21
N LEU A 127 -7.36 -0.32 -12.47
CA LEU A 127 -6.55 0.26 -13.54
C LEU A 127 -5.05 -0.01 -13.34
N LEU A 128 -4.57 0.02 -12.09
CA LEU A 128 -3.16 -0.20 -11.77
C LEU A 128 -2.63 -1.57 -12.21
N PRO A 129 -3.32 -2.71 -11.99
CA PRO A 129 -2.91 -4.00 -12.52
C PRO A 129 -2.83 -4.05 -14.05
N LEU A 130 -3.74 -3.36 -14.76
CA LEU A 130 -3.70 -3.27 -16.22
C LEU A 130 -2.48 -2.48 -16.72
N ILE A 131 -2.17 -1.37 -16.06
CA ILE A 131 -0.96 -0.60 -16.35
C ILE A 131 0.29 -1.44 -16.06
N ALA A 132 0.30 -2.17 -14.94
CA ALA A 132 1.39 -3.09 -14.59
C ALA A 132 1.62 -4.13 -15.69
N ALA A 133 0.57 -4.83 -16.07
CA ALA A 133 0.65 -5.87 -17.11
C ALA A 133 1.15 -5.33 -18.45
N GLY A 134 0.71 -4.12 -18.84
CA GLY A 134 1.19 -3.45 -20.05
C GLY A 134 2.68 -3.09 -19.98
N LEU A 135 3.14 -2.53 -18.87
CA LEU A 135 4.56 -2.20 -18.67
C LEU A 135 5.42 -3.47 -18.62
N ASP A 136 4.96 -4.53 -17.93
CA ASP A 136 5.67 -5.81 -17.86
C ASP A 136 5.79 -6.46 -19.24
N ALA A 137 4.74 -6.43 -20.06
CA ALA A 137 4.78 -6.95 -21.42
C ALA A 137 5.81 -6.21 -22.29
N ILE A 138 5.96 -4.88 -22.11
CA ILE A 138 6.97 -4.09 -22.81
C ILE A 138 8.38 -4.42 -22.31
N ASP A 139 8.57 -4.49 -21.00
CA ASP A 139 9.89 -4.72 -20.37
C ASP A 139 10.42 -6.12 -20.64
N THR A 140 9.56 -7.14 -20.69
CA THR A 140 9.92 -8.54 -20.97
C THR A 140 10.02 -8.84 -22.45
N SER A 141 9.68 -7.90 -23.34
CA SER A 141 9.78 -8.07 -24.77
C SER A 141 11.24 -8.19 -25.23
N SER A 142 11.49 -8.99 -26.28
CA SER A 142 12.81 -9.13 -26.90
C SER A 142 13.23 -7.91 -27.75
N LEU A 143 12.47 -6.82 -27.69
CA LEU A 143 12.70 -5.62 -28.48
C LEU A 143 13.94 -4.83 -28.00
N PRO A 144 14.60 -4.10 -28.91
CA PRO A 144 15.68 -3.18 -28.55
C PRO A 144 15.21 -2.10 -27.55
N ALA A 145 16.12 -1.61 -26.71
CA ALA A 145 15.80 -0.63 -25.66
C ALA A 145 15.16 0.67 -26.21
N THR A 146 15.48 1.06 -27.43
CA THR A 146 14.87 2.22 -28.12
C THR A 146 13.40 1.96 -28.46
N ALA A 147 13.10 0.76 -28.99
CA ALA A 147 11.73 0.36 -29.32
C ALA A 147 10.88 0.19 -28.06
N ARG A 148 11.44 -0.37 -26.98
CA ARG A 148 10.74 -0.47 -25.70
C ARG A 148 10.38 0.90 -25.14
N ARG A 149 11.29 1.89 -25.18
CA ARG A 149 11.01 3.26 -24.77
C ARG A 149 9.90 3.92 -25.57
N GLU A 150 9.90 3.72 -26.88
CA GLU A 150 8.85 4.26 -27.75
C GLU A 150 7.49 3.59 -27.50
N LEU A 151 7.45 2.25 -27.30
CA LEU A 151 6.23 1.56 -26.89
C LEU A 151 5.71 2.01 -25.54
N THR A 152 6.58 2.24 -24.56
CA THR A 152 6.19 2.77 -23.25
C THR A 152 5.56 4.15 -23.39
N ARG A 153 6.11 5.01 -24.26
CA ARG A 153 5.55 6.33 -24.55
C ARG A 153 4.18 6.22 -25.21
N LEU A 154 4.04 5.40 -26.24
CA LEU A 154 2.76 5.20 -26.94
C LEU A 154 1.69 4.59 -26.01
N PHE A 155 2.08 3.66 -25.15
CA PHE A 155 1.19 3.09 -24.15
C PHE A 155 0.70 4.15 -23.16
N ALA A 156 1.61 5.00 -22.68
CA ALA A 156 1.27 6.11 -21.79
C ALA A 156 0.32 7.12 -22.47
N ASP A 157 0.62 7.51 -23.72
CA ASP A 157 -0.20 8.45 -24.49
C ASP A 157 -1.61 7.89 -24.73
N ASN A 158 -1.75 6.60 -25.03
CA ASN A 158 -3.05 5.96 -25.19
C ASN A 158 -3.84 5.91 -23.88
N LEU A 159 -3.21 5.58 -22.75
CA LEU A 159 -3.86 5.59 -21.43
C LEU A 159 -4.35 6.98 -21.07
N LEU A 160 -3.56 8.03 -21.31
CA LEU A 160 -3.94 9.41 -21.05
C LEU A 160 -5.12 9.84 -21.92
N HIS A 161 -5.11 9.47 -23.20
CA HIS A 161 -6.19 9.79 -24.12
C HIS A 161 -7.51 9.11 -23.71
N ASP A 162 -7.46 7.84 -23.37
CA ASP A 162 -8.64 7.08 -22.94
C ASP A 162 -9.19 7.57 -21.58
N ALA A 163 -8.31 7.90 -20.64
CA ALA A 163 -8.70 8.50 -19.37
C ALA A 163 -9.37 9.86 -19.55
N ALA A 164 -8.82 10.71 -20.42
CA ALA A 164 -9.40 12.02 -20.72
C ALA A 164 -10.79 11.91 -21.37
N ARG A 165 -10.95 10.94 -22.28
CA ARG A 165 -12.24 10.64 -22.93
C ARG A 165 -13.28 10.19 -21.90
N ARG A 166 -12.96 9.21 -21.06
CA ARG A 166 -13.87 8.70 -20.01
C ARG A 166 -14.24 9.78 -19.00
N TYR A 167 -13.31 10.64 -18.63
CA TYR A 167 -13.60 11.79 -17.75
C TYR A 167 -14.57 12.77 -18.40
N SER A 168 -14.41 13.08 -19.68
CA SER A 168 -15.30 13.95 -20.43
C SER A 168 -16.72 13.38 -20.55
N GLU A 169 -16.84 12.07 -20.77
CA GLU A 169 -18.13 11.35 -20.79
C GLU A 169 -18.81 11.38 -19.41
N LEU A 170 -18.06 11.18 -18.31
CA LEU A 170 -18.60 11.27 -16.95
C LEU A 170 -19.11 12.68 -16.63
N VAL A 171 -18.35 13.72 -16.97
CA VAL A 171 -18.75 15.12 -16.77
C VAL A 171 -20.00 15.44 -17.57
N LEU A 172 -20.12 14.94 -18.80
CA LEU A 172 -21.29 15.11 -19.62
C LEU A 172 -22.53 14.44 -18.99
N MET A 173 -22.39 13.18 -18.52
CA MET A 173 -23.49 12.46 -17.83
C MET A 173 -23.94 13.20 -16.56
N LEU A 174 -23.00 13.70 -15.75
CA LEU A 174 -23.32 14.48 -14.55
C LEU A 174 -24.05 15.78 -14.89
N ARG A 175 -23.70 16.47 -15.99
CA ARG A 175 -24.41 17.66 -16.44
C ARG A 175 -25.83 17.36 -16.91
N ILE A 176 -26.06 16.24 -17.62
CA ILE A 176 -27.37 15.80 -18.05
C ILE A 176 -28.24 15.47 -16.83
N ALA A 177 -27.69 14.72 -15.86
CA ALA A 177 -28.40 14.37 -14.62
C ALA A 177 -28.77 15.63 -13.79
N ALA A 178 -27.86 16.61 -13.69
CA ALA A 178 -28.10 17.85 -12.97
C ALA A 178 -29.09 18.77 -13.70
N GLY A 179 -29.11 18.78 -15.03
CA GLY A 179 -30.03 19.59 -15.85
C GLY A 179 -31.45 19.04 -15.88
N GLY A 180 -31.65 17.72 -15.66
CA GLY A 180 -32.98 17.08 -15.64
C GLY A 180 -33.79 17.36 -14.37
N SER A 181 -33.23 17.95 -13.32
CA SER A 181 -33.94 18.25 -12.06
C SER A 181 -34.55 19.64 -11.97
N GLN A 182 -34.49 20.45 -13.05
CA GLN A 182 -35.04 21.82 -13.07
C GLN A 182 -36.35 21.95 -13.84
N SER A 183 -37.05 20.86 -14.19
CA SER A 183 -38.32 20.92 -14.88
C SER A 183 -39.37 20.09 -14.11
N SER A 184 -39.81 20.60 -12.94
CA SER A 184 -41.04 20.20 -12.26
C SER A 184 -41.53 21.34 -11.38
#